data_214d6b9631bad5da6bac2a74c38f6a42
#
_entry.id   214d6b9631bad5da6bac2a74c38f6a42
#
_cell.length_a   1.000
_cell.length_b   1.000
_cell.length_c   1.000
_cell.angle_alpha   90.00
_cell.angle_beta   90.00
_cell.angle_gamma   90.00
#
_symmetry.space_group_name_H-M   'P 1'
#
loop_
_entity.id
_entity.type
_entity.pdbx_description
1 polymer ?
#
loop_
_entity_poly.entity_id
_entity_poly.type
_entity_poly.pdbx_seq_one_letter_code
_entity_poly.pdbx_strand_id
1 'polypeptide(L)'
;MIVAGAVACLGLAGAGSAFGTGFAASAAVGAWKKCYAANKPAPFLLLSFVGAPITQTLYGMILMFIMLGKVEVADAGVPVLIAGIFSGLAIGLSALFQGRAGAAACDAQAETNQGFTNYLAALGIVETVAIFAMVFALIALGSIK
;
A
#
# COMPACT_ATOMS: atom_id res chain seq x y z
N MET A 1 -14.48 -9.23 18.93
CA MET A 1 -14.70 -8.82 17.51
C MET A 1 -13.93 -7.57 17.14
N ILE A 2 -13.88 -6.53 17.98
CA ILE A 2 -13.13 -5.28 17.68
C ILE A 2 -11.65 -5.55 17.41
N VAL A 3 -10.98 -6.29 18.31
CA VAL A 3 -9.56 -6.66 18.11
C VAL A 3 -9.36 -7.45 16.82
N ALA A 4 -10.28 -8.35 16.47
CA ALA A 4 -10.21 -9.11 15.23
C ALA A 4 -10.32 -8.19 13.99
N GLY A 5 -11.24 -7.21 14.01
CA GLY A 5 -11.37 -6.21 12.95
C GLY A 5 -10.11 -5.35 12.80
N ALA A 6 -9.56 -4.89 13.93
CA ALA A 6 -8.34 -4.08 13.97
C ALA A 6 -7.13 -4.85 13.38
N VAL A 7 -6.92 -6.10 13.82
CA VAL A 7 -5.84 -6.96 13.30
C VAL A 7 -6.07 -7.32 11.83
N ALA A 8 -7.31 -7.60 11.43
CA ALA A 8 -7.63 -7.89 10.03
C ALA A 8 -7.32 -6.69 9.12
N CYS A 9 -7.64 -5.47 9.55
CA CYS A 9 -7.35 -4.24 8.80
C CYS A 9 -5.85 -4.11 8.50
N LEU A 10 -5.01 -4.17 9.54
CA LEU A 10 -3.56 -4.11 9.38
C LEU A 10 -3.01 -5.29 8.57
N GLY A 11 -3.49 -6.51 8.87
CA GLY A 11 -3.01 -7.74 8.21
C GLY A 11 -3.28 -7.74 6.71
N LEU A 12 -4.48 -7.33 6.29
CA LEU A 12 -4.85 -7.26 4.86
C LEU A 12 -4.11 -6.12 4.13
N ALA A 13 -4.00 -4.94 4.76
CA ALA A 13 -3.21 -3.84 4.23
C ALA A 13 -1.72 -4.22 4.07
N GLY A 14 -1.14 -4.83 5.11
CA GLY A 14 0.25 -5.30 5.10
C GLY A 14 0.52 -6.41 4.09
N ALA A 15 -0.41 -7.36 3.93
CA ALA A 15 -0.30 -8.38 2.88
C ALA A 15 -0.26 -7.75 1.49
N GLY A 16 -1.14 -6.79 1.20
CA GLY A 16 -1.12 -6.05 -0.06
C GLY A 16 0.20 -5.32 -0.29
N SER A 17 0.73 -4.64 0.75
CA SER A 17 2.05 -3.97 0.69
C SER A 17 3.19 -4.96 0.44
N ALA A 18 3.16 -6.14 1.07
CA ALA A 18 4.18 -7.16 0.88
C ALA A 18 4.23 -7.66 -0.57
N PHE A 19 3.07 -7.96 -1.16
CA PHE A 19 2.98 -8.35 -2.57
C PHE A 19 3.41 -7.21 -3.50
N GLY A 20 2.89 -5.99 -3.26
CA GLY A 20 3.22 -4.83 -4.08
C GLY A 20 4.70 -4.51 -4.08
N THR A 21 5.31 -4.40 -2.90
CA THR A 21 6.75 -4.17 -2.74
C THR A 21 7.57 -5.31 -3.37
N GLY A 22 7.12 -6.56 -3.19
CA GLY A 22 7.78 -7.74 -3.78
C GLY A 22 7.82 -7.70 -5.31
N PHE A 23 6.71 -7.31 -5.97
CA PHE A 23 6.68 -7.16 -7.43
C PHE A 23 7.62 -6.06 -7.92
N ALA A 24 7.56 -4.88 -7.30
CA ALA A 24 8.42 -3.77 -7.67
C ALA A 24 9.91 -4.06 -7.41
N ALA A 25 10.23 -4.68 -6.27
CA ALA A 25 11.60 -5.08 -5.92
C ALA A 25 12.17 -6.11 -6.91
N SER A 26 11.39 -7.12 -7.26
CA SER A 26 11.81 -8.13 -8.25
C SER A 26 12.11 -7.50 -9.61
N ALA A 27 11.28 -6.55 -10.05
CA ALA A 27 11.51 -5.82 -11.29
C ALA A 27 12.75 -4.92 -11.20
N ALA A 28 12.95 -4.20 -10.09
CA ALA A 28 14.13 -3.36 -9.87
C ALA A 28 15.44 -4.18 -9.93
N VAL A 29 15.47 -5.35 -9.28
CA VAL A 29 16.63 -6.26 -9.33
C VAL A 29 16.90 -6.74 -10.76
N GLY A 30 15.85 -7.11 -11.50
CA GLY A 30 15.97 -7.48 -12.92
C GLY A 30 16.49 -6.35 -13.79
N ALA A 31 16.00 -5.12 -13.56
CA ALA A 31 16.42 -3.91 -14.25
C ALA A 31 17.91 -3.58 -13.97
N TRP A 32 18.34 -3.63 -12.70
CA TRP A 32 19.75 -3.43 -12.33
C TRP A 32 20.66 -4.49 -12.96
N LYS A 33 20.23 -5.76 -12.98
CA LYS A 33 20.98 -6.83 -13.66
C LYS A 33 21.21 -6.51 -15.14
N LYS A 34 20.20 -6.02 -15.86
CA LYS A 34 20.32 -5.59 -17.27
C LYS A 34 21.32 -4.43 -17.40
N CYS A 35 21.27 -3.44 -16.50
CA CYS A 35 22.21 -2.32 -16.50
C CYS A 35 23.65 -2.80 -16.32
N TYR A 36 23.93 -3.65 -15.33
CA TYR A 36 25.27 -4.19 -15.09
C TYR A 36 25.78 -5.02 -16.26
N ALA A 37 24.94 -5.87 -16.85
CA ALA A 37 25.31 -6.67 -18.02
C ALA A 37 25.66 -5.80 -19.25
N ALA A 38 25.06 -4.61 -19.35
CA ALA A 38 25.31 -3.66 -20.41
C ALA A 38 26.43 -2.62 -20.08
N ASN A 39 27.13 -2.78 -18.93
CA ASN A 39 28.08 -1.79 -18.40
C ASN A 39 27.49 -0.37 -18.27
N LYS A 40 26.19 -0.27 -17.94
CA LYS A 40 25.49 1.00 -17.70
C LYS A 40 25.34 1.24 -16.20
N PRO A 41 25.26 2.52 -15.75
CA PRO A 41 24.94 2.84 -14.36
C PRO A 41 23.58 2.27 -13.97
N ALA A 42 23.51 1.58 -12.83
CA ALA A 42 22.26 1.08 -12.27
C ALA A 42 21.56 2.21 -11.48
N PRO A 43 20.34 2.66 -11.87
CA PRO A 43 19.70 3.78 -11.22
C PRO A 43 19.18 3.40 -9.83
N PHE A 44 19.74 4.02 -8.78
CA PHE A 44 19.33 3.83 -7.38
C PHE A 44 17.91 4.34 -7.12
N LEU A 45 17.46 5.32 -7.89
CA LEU A 45 16.13 5.93 -7.76
C LEU A 45 14.96 4.94 -7.96
N LEU A 46 15.20 3.73 -8.51
CA LEU A 46 14.18 2.68 -8.61
C LEU A 46 13.62 2.28 -7.23
N LEU A 47 14.38 2.48 -6.15
CA LEU A 47 13.90 2.22 -4.79
C LEU A 47 12.70 3.07 -4.41
N SER A 48 12.49 4.24 -5.02
CA SER A 48 11.29 5.05 -4.82
C SER A 48 10.03 4.31 -5.28
N PHE A 49 10.11 3.58 -6.39
CA PHE A 49 8.99 2.78 -6.90
C PHE A 49 8.77 1.50 -6.06
N VAL A 50 9.86 0.93 -5.53
CA VAL A 50 9.80 -0.25 -4.64
C VAL A 50 9.17 0.10 -3.30
N GLY A 51 9.51 1.27 -2.75
CA GLY A 51 9.04 1.71 -1.44
C GLY A 51 7.59 2.21 -1.41
N ALA A 52 7.06 2.69 -2.53
CA ALA A 52 5.72 3.29 -2.59
C ALA A 52 4.62 2.41 -1.95
N PRO A 53 4.51 1.08 -2.21
CA PRO A 53 3.45 0.25 -1.64
C PRO A 53 3.54 0.01 -0.12
N ILE A 54 4.55 0.53 0.58
CA ILE A 54 4.69 0.36 2.03
C ILE A 54 3.73 1.29 2.79
N THR A 55 3.38 2.43 2.22
CA THR A 55 2.53 3.45 2.86
C THR A 55 1.16 2.90 3.26
N GLN A 56 0.60 1.97 2.50
CA GLN A 56 -0.68 1.35 2.80
C GLN A 56 -0.67 0.52 4.08
N THR A 57 0.47 -0.07 4.46
CA THR A 57 0.60 -0.70 5.79
C THR A 57 0.42 0.33 6.92
N LEU A 58 0.96 1.55 6.74
CA LEU A 58 0.79 2.64 7.72
C LEU A 58 -0.68 3.07 7.82
N TYR A 59 -1.41 3.13 6.71
CA TYR A 59 -2.85 3.42 6.71
C TYR A 59 -3.65 2.36 7.48
N GLY A 60 -3.33 1.07 7.25
CA GLY A 60 -3.92 -0.04 8.02
C GLY A 60 -3.60 0.05 9.51
N MET A 61 -2.38 0.45 9.87
CA MET A 61 -1.95 0.64 11.25
C MET A 61 -2.71 1.79 11.93
N ILE A 62 -2.90 2.93 11.25
CA ILE A 62 -3.70 4.05 11.78
C ILE A 62 -5.11 3.59 12.08
N LEU A 63 -5.76 2.90 11.15
CA LEU A 63 -7.11 2.36 11.36
C LEU A 63 -7.16 1.34 12.50
N MET A 64 -6.16 0.47 12.61
CA MET A 64 -6.06 -0.48 13.71
C MET A 64 -6.09 0.23 15.07
N PHE A 65 -5.28 1.29 15.26
CA PHE A 65 -5.28 2.04 16.53
C PHE A 65 -6.63 2.72 16.82
N ILE A 66 -7.27 3.30 15.82
CA ILE A 66 -8.60 3.91 15.98
C ILE A 66 -9.66 2.85 16.36
N MET A 67 -9.61 1.67 15.73
CA MET A 67 -10.51 0.56 16.05
C MET A 67 -10.30 0.04 17.47
N LEU A 68 -9.06 -0.08 17.93
CA LEU A 68 -8.76 -0.50 19.30
C LEU A 68 -9.29 0.49 20.33
N GLY A 69 -9.37 1.78 20.00
CA GLY A 69 -10.01 2.79 20.87
C GLY A 69 -11.53 2.61 21.06
N LYS A 70 -12.18 1.70 20.32
CA LYS A 70 -13.61 1.40 20.44
C LYS A 70 -13.93 0.17 21.32
N VAL A 71 -12.94 -0.40 22.00
CA VAL A 71 -13.11 -1.66 22.77
C VAL A 71 -14.17 -1.56 23.87
N GLU A 72 -14.35 -0.38 24.47
CA GLU A 72 -15.32 -0.14 25.53
C GLU A 72 -16.71 0.29 25.01
N VAL A 73 -16.87 0.47 23.71
CA VAL A 73 -18.14 0.92 23.12
C VAL A 73 -19.08 -0.30 22.95
N ALA A 74 -20.27 -0.21 23.56
CA ALA A 74 -21.28 -1.25 23.44
C ALA A 74 -21.67 -1.46 21.95
N ASP A 75 -21.90 -2.70 21.56
CA ASP A 75 -22.35 -3.13 20.23
C ASP A 75 -21.42 -2.72 19.04
N ALA A 76 -20.25 -2.14 19.32
CA ALA A 76 -19.29 -1.76 18.29
C ALA A 76 -18.62 -2.98 17.61
N GLY A 77 -18.72 -4.17 18.17
CA GLY A 77 -17.96 -5.35 17.75
C GLY A 77 -18.14 -5.73 16.28
N VAL A 78 -19.38 -5.85 15.80
CA VAL A 78 -19.69 -6.22 14.42
C VAL A 78 -19.37 -5.09 13.44
N PRO A 79 -19.79 -3.83 13.67
CA PRO A 79 -19.43 -2.73 12.81
C PRO A 79 -17.92 -2.55 12.61
N VAL A 80 -17.14 -2.65 13.69
CA VAL A 80 -15.67 -2.52 13.62
C VAL A 80 -15.03 -3.69 12.88
N LEU A 81 -15.53 -4.92 13.06
CA LEU A 81 -15.05 -6.08 12.33
C LEU A 81 -15.25 -5.92 10.81
N ILE A 82 -16.45 -5.52 10.41
CA ILE A 82 -16.80 -5.28 9.00
C ILE A 82 -15.92 -4.16 8.43
N ALA A 83 -15.85 -3.02 9.12
CA ALA A 83 -15.02 -1.90 8.71
C ALA A 83 -13.55 -2.32 8.54
N GLY A 84 -13.00 -3.11 9.48
CA GLY A 84 -11.63 -3.59 9.43
C GLY A 84 -11.32 -4.46 8.21
N ILE A 85 -12.20 -5.42 7.93
CA ILE A 85 -12.01 -6.33 6.78
C ILE A 85 -12.07 -5.54 5.47
N PHE A 86 -13.12 -4.75 5.25
CA PHE A 86 -13.32 -4.08 3.96
C PHE A 86 -12.33 -2.94 3.73
N SER A 87 -12.00 -2.13 4.75
CA SER A 87 -10.96 -1.11 4.60
C SER A 87 -9.58 -1.72 4.40
N GLY A 88 -9.24 -2.77 5.15
CA GLY A 88 -7.98 -3.49 4.98
C GLY A 88 -7.82 -4.10 3.58
N LEU A 89 -8.89 -4.69 3.04
CA LEU A 89 -8.90 -5.20 1.65
C LEU A 89 -8.71 -4.09 0.62
N ALA A 90 -9.45 -2.98 0.73
CA ALA A 90 -9.34 -1.87 -0.21
C ALA A 90 -7.94 -1.26 -0.21
N ILE A 91 -7.37 -1.04 0.99
CA ILE A 91 -6.02 -0.52 1.17
C ILE A 91 -4.99 -1.52 0.62
N GLY A 92 -5.12 -2.81 0.93
CA GLY A 92 -4.20 -3.85 0.46
C GLY A 92 -4.22 -4.04 -1.06
N LEU A 93 -5.39 -3.99 -1.70
CA LEU A 93 -5.51 -4.04 -3.15
C LEU A 93 -4.85 -2.83 -3.82
N SER A 94 -5.02 -1.63 -3.25
CA SER A 94 -4.31 -0.44 -3.72
C SER A 94 -2.80 -0.65 -3.69
N ALA A 95 -2.24 -1.15 -2.59
CA ALA A 95 -0.81 -1.47 -2.48
C ALA A 95 -0.32 -2.47 -3.52
N LEU A 96 -1.09 -3.55 -3.72
CA LEU A 96 -0.76 -4.59 -4.69
C LEU A 96 -0.67 -4.03 -6.11
N PHE A 97 -1.67 -3.25 -6.53
CA PHE A 97 -1.68 -2.65 -7.88
C PHE A 97 -0.66 -1.52 -8.02
N GLN A 98 -0.41 -0.74 -6.97
CA GLN A 98 0.68 0.24 -6.96
C GLN A 98 2.04 -0.44 -7.16
N GLY A 99 2.28 -1.58 -6.52
CA GLY A 99 3.52 -2.34 -6.72
C GLY A 99 3.67 -2.91 -8.13
N ARG A 100 2.56 -3.33 -8.77
CA ARG A 100 2.59 -3.73 -10.20
C ARG A 100 2.92 -2.57 -11.12
N ALA A 101 2.35 -1.39 -10.87
CA ALA A 101 2.70 -0.16 -11.59
C ALA A 101 4.18 0.21 -11.33
N GLY A 102 4.64 0.09 -10.08
CA GLY A 102 6.04 0.29 -9.70
C GLY A 102 7.01 -0.65 -10.42
N ALA A 103 6.61 -1.91 -10.62
CA ALA A 103 7.40 -2.87 -11.39
C ALA A 103 7.60 -2.42 -12.85
N ALA A 104 6.54 -1.97 -13.51
CA ALA A 104 6.60 -1.41 -14.86
C ALA A 104 7.46 -0.13 -14.90
N ALA A 105 7.32 0.73 -13.88
CA ALA A 105 8.11 1.96 -13.74
C ALA A 105 9.61 1.66 -13.59
N CYS A 106 9.98 0.62 -12.83
CA CYS A 106 11.38 0.20 -12.68
C CYS A 106 12.01 -0.20 -14.03
N ASP A 107 11.31 -0.99 -14.83
CA ASP A 107 11.79 -1.43 -16.14
C ASP A 107 11.93 -0.24 -17.10
N ALA A 108 10.88 0.56 -17.23
CA ALA A 108 10.86 1.74 -18.11
C ALA A 108 11.94 2.77 -17.74
N GLN A 109 12.11 3.05 -16.45
CA GLN A 109 13.12 4.02 -15.98
C GLN A 109 14.54 3.51 -16.21
N ALA A 110 14.81 2.21 -16.00
CA ALA A 110 16.13 1.63 -16.23
C ALA A 110 16.51 1.59 -17.71
N GLU A 111 15.55 1.39 -18.61
CA GLU A 111 15.78 1.36 -20.05
C GLU A 111 15.99 2.76 -20.64
N THR A 112 15.14 3.72 -20.27
CA THR A 112 15.08 5.04 -20.92
C THR A 112 15.81 6.13 -20.15
N ASN A 113 16.03 5.95 -18.84
CA ASN A 113 16.48 6.97 -17.88
C ASN A 113 15.62 8.25 -17.91
N GLN A 114 14.33 8.10 -18.23
CA GLN A 114 13.37 9.20 -18.38
C GLN A 114 12.05 8.85 -17.70
N GLY A 115 11.23 9.87 -17.39
CA GLY A 115 9.84 9.69 -16.98
C GLY A 115 9.65 9.47 -15.47
N PHE A 116 10.67 9.60 -14.63
CA PHE A 116 10.58 9.36 -13.19
C PHE A 116 9.39 10.04 -12.52
N THR A 117 9.21 11.34 -12.77
CA THR A 117 8.08 12.13 -12.20
C THR A 117 6.72 11.62 -12.68
N ASN A 118 6.63 11.25 -13.97
CA ASN A 118 5.38 10.71 -14.53
C ASN A 118 5.02 9.36 -13.89
N TYR A 119 6.02 8.50 -13.66
CA TYR A 119 5.80 7.22 -13.01
C TYR A 119 5.40 7.39 -11.55
N LEU A 120 6.05 8.31 -10.80
CA LEU A 120 5.63 8.63 -9.43
C LEU A 120 4.21 9.19 -9.38
N ALA A 121 3.84 10.05 -10.33
CA ALA A 121 2.47 10.57 -10.42
C ALA A 121 1.45 9.44 -10.64
N ALA A 122 1.75 8.49 -11.53
CA ALA A 122 0.89 7.34 -11.75
C ALA A 122 0.74 6.46 -10.49
N LEU A 123 1.85 6.21 -9.76
CA LEU A 123 1.80 5.48 -8.49
C LEU A 123 0.98 6.22 -7.44
N GLY A 124 1.12 7.55 -7.36
CA GLY A 124 0.36 8.40 -6.44
C GLY A 124 -1.15 8.35 -6.72
N ILE A 125 -1.55 8.30 -8.00
CA ILE A 125 -2.97 8.15 -8.37
C ILE A 125 -3.53 6.80 -7.86
N VAL A 126 -2.79 5.71 -8.02
CA VAL A 126 -3.20 4.40 -7.50
C VAL A 126 -3.33 4.42 -5.97
N GLU A 127 -2.44 5.13 -5.29
CA GLU A 127 -2.43 5.27 -3.84
C GLU A 127 -3.66 6.02 -3.30
N THR A 128 -4.24 6.95 -4.07
CA THR A 128 -5.40 7.73 -3.61
C THR A 128 -6.59 6.85 -3.22
N VAL A 129 -6.73 5.67 -3.80
CA VAL A 129 -7.78 4.70 -3.44
C VAL A 129 -7.62 4.27 -1.97
N ALA A 130 -6.39 3.99 -1.53
CA ALA A 130 -6.11 3.63 -0.14
C ALA A 130 -6.37 4.80 0.82
N ILE A 131 -6.00 6.03 0.41
CA ILE A 131 -6.24 7.23 1.20
C ILE A 131 -7.73 7.45 1.39
N PHE A 132 -8.54 7.35 0.32
CA PHE A 132 -9.99 7.47 0.43
C PHE A 132 -10.60 6.36 1.28
N ALA A 133 -10.17 5.10 1.10
CA ALA A 133 -10.64 3.99 1.93
C ALA A 133 -10.36 4.26 3.42
N MET A 134 -9.17 4.75 3.76
CA MET A 134 -8.80 5.13 5.12
C MET A 134 -9.68 6.28 5.65
N VAL A 135 -9.80 7.37 4.91
CA VAL A 135 -10.54 8.56 5.35
C VAL A 135 -12.01 8.25 5.59
N PHE A 136 -12.67 7.54 4.68
CA PHE A 136 -14.07 7.18 4.85
C PHE A 136 -14.29 6.14 5.96
N ALA A 137 -13.33 5.22 6.17
CA ALA A 137 -13.36 4.32 7.32
C ALA A 137 -13.22 5.09 8.64
N LEU A 138 -12.37 6.12 8.72
CA LEU A 138 -12.24 6.99 9.89
C LEU A 138 -13.55 7.71 10.22
N ILE A 139 -14.23 8.25 9.19
CA ILE A 139 -15.54 8.91 9.36
C ILE A 139 -16.57 7.91 9.88
N ALA A 140 -16.65 6.72 9.30
CA ALA A 140 -17.57 5.67 9.71
C ALA A 140 -17.31 5.21 11.16
N LEU A 141 -16.04 4.98 11.52
CA LEU A 141 -15.66 4.61 12.89
C LEU A 141 -15.94 5.75 13.89
N GLY A 142 -15.83 7.01 13.48
CA GLY A 142 -16.19 8.18 14.30
C GLY A 142 -17.68 8.24 14.65
N SER A 143 -18.56 7.65 13.86
CA SER A 143 -20.02 7.61 14.12
C SER A 143 -20.43 6.53 15.14
N ILE A 144 -19.56 5.58 15.45
CA ILE A 144 -19.77 4.53 16.47
C ILE A 144 -19.52 5.16 17.85
N LYS A 145 -20.61 5.33 18.63
CA LYS A 145 -20.61 6.01 19.95
C LYS A 145 -20.91 5.00 21.05
#